data_6a896d7ca4cf4a82e803b78599842687
#
_entry.id   6a896d7ca4cf4a82e803b78599842687
#
_cell.length_a   1.000
_cell.length_b   1.000
_cell.length_c   1.000
_cell.angle_alpha   90.00
_cell.angle_beta   90.00
_cell.angle_gamma   90.00
#
_symmetry.space_group_name_H-M   'P 1'
#
loop_
_entity.id
_entity.type
_entity.pdbx_description
1 polymer ?
#
loop_
_entity_poly.entity_id
_entity_poly.type
_entity_poly.pdbx_seq_one_letter_code
_entity_poly.pdbx_strand_id
1 'polypeptide(L)'
;MLTKRIRIRLKAYDHRLLDQSTSEIVETAKKAGARVAGPIPLPTQRSVYTVNRSPHVDKKSREQFEIRTHKRLIDILDPTQDTVDALSQLDLPAGVDVEIKAYHKGAN
;
A
#
# COMPACT_ATOMS: atom_id res chain seq x y z
N MET A 1 -15.84 13.90 -21.70
CA MET A 1 -16.25 13.39 -20.38
C MET A 1 -15.02 13.17 -19.51
N LEU A 2 -15.01 13.74 -18.33
CA LEU A 2 -13.90 13.58 -17.41
C LEU A 2 -14.03 12.28 -16.64
N THR A 3 -12.99 11.46 -16.68
CA THR A 3 -12.91 10.24 -15.89
C THR A 3 -11.93 10.46 -14.75
N LYS A 4 -12.38 10.23 -13.53
CA LYS A 4 -11.55 10.35 -12.35
C LYS A 4 -11.22 8.96 -11.83
N ARG A 5 -10.01 8.81 -11.34
CA ARG A 5 -9.54 7.59 -10.72
C ARG A 5 -8.54 7.93 -9.63
N ILE A 6 -8.68 7.25 -8.51
CA ILE A 6 -7.71 7.35 -7.43
C ILE A 6 -6.98 6.03 -7.34
N ARG A 7 -5.67 6.08 -7.42
CA ARG A 7 -4.81 4.90 -7.26
C ARG A 7 -4.12 4.96 -5.91
N ILE A 8 -4.32 3.93 -5.13
CA ILE A 8 -3.74 3.83 -3.79
C ILE A 8 -2.76 2.67 -3.78
N ARG A 9 -1.52 2.97 -3.42
CA ARG A 9 -0.48 1.97 -3.21
C ARG A 9 -0.20 1.85 -1.73
N LEU A 10 -0.23 0.62 -1.23
CA LEU A 10 0.08 0.35 0.15
C LEU A 10 1.31 -0.53 0.23
N LYS A 11 2.19 -0.23 1.18
CA LYS A 11 3.41 -1.00 1.43
C LYS A 11 3.50 -1.28 2.92
N ALA A 12 3.89 -2.48 3.27
CA ALA A 12 4.16 -2.83 4.65
C ALA A 12 5.07 -4.05 4.72
N TYR A 13 5.78 -4.18 5.81
CA TYR A 13 6.58 -5.36 6.08
C TYR A 13 5.72 -6.51 6.58
N ASP A 14 4.62 -6.20 7.25
CA ASP A 14 3.69 -7.18 7.77
C ASP A 14 2.51 -7.35 6.81
N HIS A 15 2.39 -8.54 6.22
CA HIS A 15 1.34 -8.80 5.24
C HIS A 15 -0.06 -8.80 5.86
N ARG A 16 -0.20 -9.19 7.12
CA ARG A 16 -1.50 -9.22 7.80
C ARG A 16 -2.03 -7.81 8.02
N LEU A 17 -1.13 -6.93 8.48
CA LEU A 17 -1.46 -5.53 8.67
C LEU A 17 -1.83 -4.86 7.36
N LEU A 18 -1.10 -5.20 6.31
CA LEU A 18 -1.34 -4.68 4.98
C LEU A 18 -2.71 -5.12 4.45
N ASP A 19 -3.05 -6.40 4.60
CA ASP A 19 -4.34 -6.93 4.14
C ASP A 19 -5.50 -6.32 4.91
N GLN A 20 -5.35 -6.12 6.20
CA GLN A 20 -6.36 -5.47 7.04
C GLN A 20 -6.60 -4.03 6.58
N SER A 21 -5.53 -3.27 6.37
CA SER A 21 -5.62 -1.89 5.91
C SER A 21 -6.25 -1.80 4.52
N THR A 22 -5.89 -2.72 3.65
CA THR A 22 -6.46 -2.81 2.30
C THR A 22 -7.98 -3.04 2.36
N SER A 23 -8.42 -3.96 3.21
CA SER A 23 -9.84 -4.23 3.40
C SER A 23 -10.61 -3.01 3.92
N GLU A 24 -10.03 -2.30 4.87
CA GLU A 24 -10.64 -1.08 5.41
C GLU A 24 -10.82 0.00 4.34
N ILE A 25 -9.83 0.19 3.48
CA ILE A 25 -9.91 1.16 2.39
C ILE A 25 -10.99 0.75 1.40
N VAL A 26 -11.03 -0.51 1.02
CA VAL A 26 -12.04 -1.02 0.07
C VAL A 26 -13.44 -0.84 0.62
N GLU A 27 -13.67 -1.21 1.88
CA GLU A 27 -14.97 -1.05 2.51
C GLU A 27 -15.39 0.41 2.59
N THR A 28 -14.47 1.28 2.97
CA THR A 28 -14.75 2.72 3.07
C THR A 28 -15.15 3.30 1.72
N ALA A 29 -14.42 2.93 0.67
CA ALA A 29 -14.73 3.40 -0.68
C ALA A 29 -16.09 2.89 -1.16
N LYS A 30 -16.40 1.63 -0.90
CA LYS A 30 -17.68 1.04 -1.30
C LYS A 30 -18.85 1.67 -0.55
N LYS A 31 -18.69 1.93 0.74
CA LYS A 31 -19.73 2.61 1.53
C LYS A 31 -20.00 4.03 1.02
N ALA A 32 -18.99 4.68 0.51
CA ALA A 32 -19.12 6.03 -0.07
C ALA A 32 -19.63 6.01 -1.51
N GLY A 33 -19.99 4.85 -2.04
CA GLY A 33 -20.61 4.72 -3.36
C GLY A 33 -19.64 4.61 -4.53
N ALA A 34 -18.35 4.53 -4.29
CA ALA A 34 -17.37 4.40 -5.35
C ALA A 34 -17.21 2.94 -5.80
N ARG A 35 -16.82 2.75 -7.06
CA ARG A 35 -16.45 1.45 -7.57
C ARG A 35 -14.98 1.19 -7.27
N VAL A 36 -14.65 -0.02 -6.90
CA VAL A 36 -13.30 -0.40 -6.54
C VAL A 36 -12.82 -1.53 -7.43
N ALA A 37 -11.67 -1.33 -8.05
CA ALA A 37 -10.96 -2.37 -8.78
C ALA A 37 -9.78 -2.86 -7.95
N GLY A 38 -9.73 -4.13 -7.70
CA GLY A 38 -8.73 -4.72 -6.83
C GLY A 38 -9.28 -5.05 -5.47
N PRO A 39 -8.48 -5.30 -4.45
CA PRO A 39 -7.03 -5.06 -4.39
C PRO A 39 -6.22 -6.02 -5.27
N ILE A 40 -5.14 -5.49 -5.82
CA ILE A 40 -4.23 -6.25 -6.66
C ILE A 40 -2.92 -6.42 -5.91
N PRO A 41 -2.51 -7.67 -5.62
CA PRO A 41 -1.19 -7.87 -5.01
C PRO A 41 -0.10 -7.61 -6.04
N LEU A 42 0.85 -6.75 -5.67
CA LEU A 42 2.04 -6.53 -6.48
C LEU A 42 3.16 -7.46 -6.01
N PRO A 43 4.18 -7.68 -6.86
CA PRO A 43 5.29 -8.53 -6.45
C PRO A 43 5.93 -8.06 -5.16
N THR A 44 6.17 -9.01 -4.25
CA THR A 44 6.83 -8.73 -2.98
C THR A 44 8.32 -8.45 -3.24
N GLN A 45 8.80 -7.33 -2.72
CA GLN A 45 10.21 -7.01 -2.76
C GLN A 45 10.92 -7.67 -1.59
N ARG A 46 12.04 -8.32 -1.91
CA ARG A 46 12.88 -8.97 -0.92
C ARG A 46 14.22 -8.28 -0.88
N SER A 47 14.62 -7.83 0.29
CA SER A 47 15.93 -7.23 0.52
C SER A 47 16.69 -8.08 1.52
N VAL A 48 17.94 -8.41 1.18
CA VAL A 48 18.80 -9.21 2.05
C VAL A 48 19.98 -8.34 2.47
N TYR A 49 20.19 -8.27 3.77
CA TYR A 49 21.30 -7.52 4.33
C TYR A 49 22.25 -8.47 5.06
N THR A 50 23.54 -8.27 4.86
CA THR A 50 24.56 -8.97 5.63
C THR A 50 25.19 -7.99 6.59
N VAL A 51 25.13 -8.28 7.88
CA VAL A 51 25.70 -7.42 8.91
C VAL A 51 26.89 -8.11 9.54
N ASN A 52 28.02 -7.41 9.59
CA ASN A 52 29.20 -7.84 10.32
C ASN A 52 29.13 -7.25 11.73
N ARG A 53 29.00 -8.12 12.74
CA ARG A 53 28.90 -7.67 14.12
C ARG A 53 30.24 -7.22 14.71
N SER A 54 31.32 -7.77 14.19
CA SER A 54 32.65 -7.40 14.65
C SER A 54 33.64 -7.50 13.53
N PRO A 55 34.53 -6.50 13.36
CA PRO A 55 35.55 -6.54 12.32
C PRO A 55 36.67 -7.57 12.59
N HIS A 56 36.77 -8.07 13.82
CA HIS A 56 37.79 -9.03 14.20
C HIS A 56 37.32 -10.47 14.22
N VAL A 57 36.04 -10.68 13.96
CA VAL A 57 35.46 -12.01 14.07
C VAL A 57 35.34 -12.60 12.68
N ASP A 58 35.51 -13.89 12.61
CA ASP A 58 35.43 -14.64 11.38
C ASP A 58 34.00 -14.67 10.80
N LYS A 59 33.81 -15.56 9.81
CA LYS A 59 32.54 -15.63 9.09
C LYS A 59 31.33 -15.92 9.95
N LYS A 60 31.50 -16.43 11.17
CA LYS A 60 30.39 -16.75 12.07
C LYS A 60 29.69 -15.51 12.62
N SER A 61 30.34 -14.35 12.57
CA SER A 61 29.73 -13.10 13.04
C SER A 61 28.86 -12.42 12.00
N ARG A 62 28.77 -12.97 10.81
CA ARG A 62 27.92 -12.40 9.77
C ARG A 62 26.51 -12.91 9.95
N GLU A 63 25.56 -11.98 10.03
CA GLU A 63 24.16 -12.31 10.04
C GLU A 63 23.51 -11.76 8.80
N GLN A 64 22.65 -12.56 8.20
CA GLN A 64 21.85 -12.14 7.07
C GLN A 64 20.45 -11.87 7.54
N PHE A 65 19.96 -10.68 7.24
CA PHE A 65 18.59 -10.29 7.52
C PHE A 65 17.85 -10.17 6.21
N GLU A 66 16.66 -10.72 6.18
CA GLU A 66 15.77 -10.62 5.04
C GLU A 66 14.59 -9.75 5.40
N ILE A 67 14.35 -8.72 4.61
CA ILE A 67 13.18 -7.86 4.75
C ILE A 67 12.34 -8.04 3.51
N ARG A 68 11.06 -8.40 3.72
CA ARG A 68 10.09 -8.51 2.64
C ARG A 68 9.14 -7.34 2.72
N THR A 69 9.03 -6.61 1.63
CA THR A 69 8.08 -5.51 1.50
C THR A 69 6.92 -5.98 0.65
N HIS A 70 5.76 -6.07 1.29
CA HIS A 70 4.52 -6.43 0.61
C HIS A 70 3.85 -5.19 0.07
N LYS A 71 3.25 -5.30 -1.12
CA LYS A 71 2.62 -4.17 -1.80
C LYS A 71 1.24 -4.56 -2.27
N ARG A 72 0.32 -3.62 -2.17
CA ARG A 72 -1.04 -3.77 -2.69
C ARG A 72 -1.41 -2.53 -3.48
N LEU A 73 -2.23 -2.72 -4.51
CA LEU A 73 -2.72 -1.65 -5.36
C LEU A 73 -4.23 -1.67 -5.36
N ILE A 74 -4.83 -0.51 -5.13
CA ILE A 74 -6.27 -0.34 -5.18
C ILE A 74 -6.56 0.80 -6.14
N ASP A 75 -7.47 0.58 -7.11
CA ASP A 75 -7.98 1.64 -7.96
C ASP A 75 -9.42 1.93 -7.57
N ILE A 76 -9.71 3.18 -7.28
CA ILE A 76 -11.06 3.65 -7.01
C ILE A 76 -11.52 4.40 -8.25
N LEU A 77 -12.60 3.91 -8.83
CA LEU A 77 -13.14 4.44 -10.08
C LEU A 77 -14.30 5.39 -9.78
N ASP A 78 -14.34 6.49 -10.51
CA ASP A 78 -15.38 7.50 -10.40
C ASP A 78 -15.62 7.95 -8.94
N PRO A 79 -14.58 8.39 -8.22
CA PRO A 79 -14.75 8.82 -6.85
C PRO A 79 -15.56 10.10 -6.78
N THR A 80 -16.40 10.18 -5.74
CA THR A 80 -17.13 11.39 -5.43
C THR A 80 -16.40 12.16 -4.33
N GLN A 81 -16.88 13.37 -4.03
CA GLN A 81 -16.33 14.14 -2.91
C GLN A 81 -16.50 13.37 -1.58
N ASP A 82 -17.62 12.66 -1.44
CA ASP A 82 -17.87 11.84 -0.26
C ASP A 82 -16.83 10.73 -0.12
N THR A 83 -16.41 10.14 -1.23
CA THR A 83 -15.35 9.11 -1.23
C THR A 83 -14.03 9.70 -0.75
N VAL A 84 -13.65 10.86 -1.26
CA VAL A 84 -12.41 11.54 -0.89
C VAL A 84 -12.42 11.89 0.60
N ASP A 85 -13.54 12.43 1.09
CA ASP A 85 -13.69 12.82 2.50
C ASP A 85 -13.61 11.59 3.41
N ALA A 86 -14.26 10.50 3.03
CA ALA A 86 -14.24 9.25 3.80
C ALA A 86 -12.82 8.67 3.88
N LEU A 87 -12.08 8.70 2.78
CA LEU A 87 -10.71 8.20 2.75
C LEU A 87 -9.77 9.08 3.58
N SER A 88 -9.98 10.39 3.59
CA SER A 88 -9.14 11.30 4.37
C SER A 88 -9.35 11.16 5.87
N GLN A 89 -10.51 10.68 6.29
CA GLN A 89 -10.83 10.44 7.70
C GLN A 89 -10.40 9.06 8.18
N LEU A 90 -9.97 8.21 7.26
CA LEU A 90 -9.57 6.85 7.60
C LEU A 90 -8.24 6.85 8.35
N ASP A 91 -8.24 6.21 9.50
CA ASP A 91 -7.04 6.08 10.33
C ASP A 91 -6.44 4.70 10.10
N LEU A 92 -5.28 4.67 9.48
CA LEU A 92 -4.58 3.43 9.20
C LEU A 92 -3.50 3.17 10.25
N PRO A 93 -3.23 1.90 10.57
CA PRO A 93 -2.23 1.58 11.57
C PRO A 93 -0.83 2.02 11.15
N ALA A 94 0.00 2.32 12.15
CA ALA A 94 1.41 2.59 11.91
C ALA A 94 2.08 1.36 11.30
N GLY A 95 3.04 1.55 10.43
CA GLY A 95 3.72 0.46 9.74
C GLY A 95 3.20 0.20 8.33
N VAL A 96 2.12 0.86 7.95
CA VAL A 96 1.62 0.82 6.57
C VAL A 96 1.91 2.16 5.91
N ASP A 97 2.66 2.11 4.83
CA ASP A 97 2.95 3.30 4.03
C ASP A 97 1.92 3.39 2.90
N VAL A 98 1.28 4.54 2.79
CA VAL A 98 0.20 4.76 1.83
C VAL A 98 0.57 5.88 0.89
N GLU A 99 0.50 5.60 -0.41
CA GLU A 99 0.70 6.59 -1.44
C GLU A 99 -0.58 6.71 -2.26
N ILE A 100 -1.12 7.91 -2.35
CA ILE A 100 -2.39 8.17 -3.05
C ILE A 100 -2.11 9.10 -4.22
N LYS A 101 -2.53 8.68 -5.42
CA LYS A 101 -2.45 9.49 -6.63
C LYS A 101 -3.82 9.61 -7.26
N ALA A 102 -4.20 10.82 -7.59
CA ALA A 102 -5.44 11.10 -8.30
C ALA A 102 -5.13 11.32 -9.78
N TYR A 103 -5.88 10.65 -10.63
CA TYR A 103 -5.76 10.79 -12.08
C TYR A 103 -7.05 11.36 -12.65
N HIS A 104 -6.91 12.34 -13.52
CA HIS A 104 -8.01 12.88 -14.28
C HIS A 104 -7.75 12.56 -15.75
N LYS A 105 -8.61 11.75 -16.33
CA LYS A 105 -8.54 11.48 -17.75
C LYS A 105 -9.62 12.32 -18.42
N GLY A 106 -9.19 13.44 -18.97
CA GLY A 106 -10.08 14.34 -19.64
C GLY A 106 -10.24 13.99 -21.11
N ALA A 107 -11.35 14.40 -21.69
CA ALA A 107 -11.51 14.36 -23.12
C ALA A 107 -10.75 15.55 -23.72
N ASN A 108 -9.69 15.26 -24.39
CA ASN A 108 -8.94 16.25 -25.14
C ASN A 108 -9.17 16.07 -26.62
#